data_a86797f05acdd6f2c718a0a8e8d20ecf
#
_entry.id   a86797f05acdd6f2c718a0a8e8d20ecf
#
_cell.length_a   1.000
_cell.length_b   1.000
_cell.length_c   1.000
_cell.angle_alpha   90.00
_cell.angle_beta   90.00
_cell.angle_gamma   90.00
#
_symmetry.space_group_name_H-M   'P 1'
#
loop_
_entity.id
_entity.type
_entity.pdbx_description
1 polymer ?
#
loop_
_entity_poly.entity_id
_entity_poly.type
_entity_poly.pdbx_seq_one_letter_code
_entity_poly.pdbx_strand_id
1 'polypeptide(L)'
;MSVETNLPLKWSPSENIAWKLPLPQWSGATPIIWGNTIFLNVAEADGNNLSLWAVDRTTGQPMWKKALGGGNHRERKQNMSSPSPVTDGTTVWVMTGTGFLRALDFTGRELWMRDIQKDYGRFGLNWGYANSPLLLDGDLIVPVIHGMKTDDPSYVLRIDGKTGASKWRVERLTKAIRESPDAYITPALVRLGAINEIIITGGDVVTGHDPASGKELWRADGLNPSNNPAYRIVASPVVNRNIVIAPSRERPVLALKAGGRGDVTTSHKIWEFQNGPDVPTPVTDGTRVYFVTDRGVVYCVELATGKAVYGPQRLEPGTYSASPVLADGKVYITSEDGVTSVFKAGPQFELLATNRLDDYTLSSIAVKDGQLFLRTAGMLWAVGKR
;
A
#
# COMPACT_ATOMS: atom_id res chain seq x y z
N MET A 1 -0.14 10.19 -7.29
CA MET A 1 -0.96 11.44 -7.30
C MET A 1 -2.26 11.15 -8.02
N SER A 2 -3.38 11.54 -7.44
CA SER A 2 -4.70 11.46 -8.09
C SER A 2 -4.94 12.69 -8.98
N VAL A 3 -5.72 12.51 -10.04
CA VAL A 3 -6.18 13.59 -10.93
C VAL A 3 -7.51 14.20 -10.48
N GLU A 4 -8.10 13.67 -9.41
CA GLU A 4 -9.36 14.16 -8.83
C GLU A 4 -9.22 15.60 -8.32
N THR A 5 -10.26 16.38 -8.48
CA THR A 5 -10.36 17.80 -8.09
C THR A 5 -11.60 18.05 -7.24
N ASN A 6 -11.70 19.25 -6.66
CA ASN A 6 -12.82 19.67 -5.82
C ASN A 6 -13.06 18.76 -4.59
N LEU A 7 -11.99 18.21 -4.04
CA LEU A 7 -12.05 17.33 -2.90
C LEU A 7 -12.37 18.10 -1.61
N PRO A 8 -13.14 17.49 -0.70
CA PRO A 8 -13.53 18.09 0.57
C PRO A 8 -12.34 18.56 1.40
N LEU A 9 -12.45 19.74 1.99
CA LEU A 9 -11.46 20.29 2.91
C LEU A 9 -11.89 20.10 4.37
N LYS A 10 -13.18 20.23 4.66
CA LYS A 10 -13.73 20.13 6.02
C LYS A 10 -14.86 19.12 6.10
N TRP A 11 -14.85 18.33 7.16
CA TRP A 11 -15.90 17.38 7.52
C TRP A 11 -15.84 17.00 9.00
N SER A 12 -16.94 16.43 9.50
CA SER A 12 -17.06 15.80 10.82
C SER A 12 -18.02 14.62 10.73
N PRO A 13 -18.28 13.82 11.76
CA PRO A 13 -19.26 12.74 11.71
C PRO A 13 -20.70 13.15 11.32
N SER A 14 -21.00 14.45 11.42
CA SER A 14 -22.33 15.03 11.09
C SER A 14 -22.29 16.06 9.97
N GLU A 15 -21.12 16.46 9.48
CA GLU A 15 -20.98 17.50 8.47
C GLU A 15 -20.27 16.96 7.23
N ASN A 16 -20.80 17.29 6.05
CA ASN A 16 -20.21 16.96 4.75
C ASN A 16 -20.04 15.45 4.52
N ILE A 17 -20.92 14.63 5.08
CA ILE A 17 -21.02 13.19 4.88
C ILE A 17 -22.13 12.89 3.91
N ALA A 18 -21.82 12.31 2.76
CA ALA A 18 -22.81 11.86 1.78
C ALA A 18 -23.57 10.62 2.27
N TRP A 19 -22.83 9.67 2.81
CA TRP A 19 -23.34 8.45 3.44
C TRP A 19 -22.30 7.78 4.32
N LYS A 20 -22.74 6.82 5.14
CA LYS A 20 -21.89 5.94 5.94
C LYS A 20 -22.45 4.52 5.94
N LEU A 21 -21.56 3.52 5.88
CA LEU A 21 -21.88 2.09 5.89
C LEU A 21 -21.20 1.43 7.09
N PRO A 22 -21.94 0.80 8.02
CA PRO A 22 -21.37 0.03 9.11
C PRO A 22 -20.51 -1.15 8.59
N LEU A 23 -19.35 -1.32 9.16
CA LEU A 23 -18.43 -2.45 8.91
C LEU A 23 -18.32 -3.32 10.15
N PRO A 24 -18.20 -4.66 9.98
CA PRO A 24 -18.23 -5.58 11.12
C PRO A 24 -16.95 -5.55 11.95
N GLN A 25 -15.79 -5.27 11.32
CA GLN A 25 -14.49 -5.21 11.97
C GLN A 25 -13.54 -4.27 11.22
N TRP A 26 -12.49 -3.83 11.91
CA TRP A 26 -11.42 -3.05 11.32
C TRP A 26 -10.60 -3.87 10.30
N SER A 27 -9.94 -3.18 9.39
CA SER A 27 -8.97 -3.75 8.44
C SER A 27 -8.03 -2.64 7.95
N GLY A 28 -6.81 -3.03 7.60
CA GLY A 28 -5.84 -2.15 6.96
C GLY A 28 -6.08 -1.95 5.46
N ALA A 29 -6.94 -2.76 4.83
CA ALA A 29 -7.21 -2.68 3.40
C ALA A 29 -7.80 -1.32 3.00
N THR A 30 -7.19 -0.69 2.00
CA THR A 30 -7.71 0.51 1.36
C THR A 30 -8.89 0.13 0.45
N PRO A 31 -10.02 0.86 0.49
CA PRO A 31 -11.08 0.68 -0.49
C PRO A 31 -10.57 0.95 -1.90
N ILE A 32 -10.95 0.12 -2.88
CA ILE A 32 -10.69 0.42 -4.29
C ILE A 32 -11.99 0.75 -5.00
N ILE A 33 -11.91 1.65 -5.99
CA ILE A 33 -13.09 2.18 -6.65
C ILE A 33 -12.93 2.10 -8.16
N TRP A 34 -13.94 1.54 -8.82
CA TRP A 34 -14.05 1.58 -10.28
C TRP A 34 -15.48 1.91 -10.70
N GLY A 35 -15.65 2.98 -11.47
CA GLY A 35 -16.98 3.47 -11.84
C GLY A 35 -17.82 3.77 -10.59
N ASN A 36 -18.97 3.11 -10.48
CA ASN A 36 -19.86 3.26 -9.33
C ASN A 36 -19.72 2.15 -8.27
N THR A 37 -18.67 1.34 -8.33
CA THR A 37 -18.47 0.22 -7.39
C THR A 37 -17.24 0.45 -6.49
N ILE A 38 -17.43 0.27 -5.18
CA ILE A 38 -16.35 0.21 -4.18
C ILE A 38 -16.17 -1.24 -3.77
N PHE A 39 -14.94 -1.75 -3.80
CA PHE A 39 -14.61 -3.07 -3.30
C PHE A 39 -13.84 -2.98 -1.98
N LEU A 40 -14.23 -3.83 -1.02
CA LEU A 40 -13.65 -3.91 0.33
C LEU A 40 -13.31 -5.35 0.69
N ASN A 41 -12.07 -5.60 1.12
CA ASN A 41 -11.72 -6.83 1.80
C ASN A 41 -12.11 -6.70 3.28
N VAL A 42 -12.99 -7.56 3.78
CA VAL A 42 -13.67 -7.41 5.08
C VAL A 42 -13.43 -8.63 5.95
N ALA A 43 -13.09 -8.40 7.22
CA ALA A 43 -13.17 -9.40 8.28
C ALA A 43 -14.59 -9.37 8.86
N GLU A 44 -15.25 -10.52 8.89
CA GLU A 44 -16.65 -10.64 9.35
C GLU A 44 -16.79 -10.60 10.88
N ALA A 45 -18.00 -10.34 11.35
CA ALA A 45 -18.30 -10.16 12.78
C ALA A 45 -18.04 -11.41 13.64
N ASP A 46 -18.05 -12.60 13.05
CA ASP A 46 -17.76 -13.85 13.74
C ASP A 46 -16.26 -14.02 14.11
N GLY A 47 -15.41 -13.09 13.66
CA GLY A 47 -13.99 -13.09 13.95
C GLY A 47 -13.16 -14.10 13.15
N ASN A 48 -13.77 -14.98 12.38
CA ASN A 48 -13.10 -16.05 11.63
C ASN A 48 -13.22 -15.89 10.11
N ASN A 49 -14.37 -15.46 9.61
CA ASN A 49 -14.61 -15.41 8.18
C ASN A 49 -14.14 -14.09 7.53
N LEU A 50 -13.77 -14.20 6.27
CA LEU A 50 -13.36 -13.12 5.40
C LEU A 50 -14.31 -13.01 4.22
N SER A 51 -14.58 -11.80 3.73
CA SER A 51 -15.41 -11.57 2.57
C SER A 51 -14.94 -10.39 1.73
N LEU A 52 -15.29 -10.41 0.45
CA LEU A 52 -15.22 -9.24 -0.43
C LEU A 52 -16.61 -8.63 -0.53
N TRP A 53 -16.72 -7.35 -0.23
CA TRP A 53 -17.95 -6.59 -0.42
C TRP A 53 -17.83 -5.70 -1.65
N ALA A 54 -18.87 -5.67 -2.47
CA ALA A 54 -19.10 -4.62 -3.47
C ALA A 54 -20.19 -3.68 -2.97
N VAL A 55 -19.89 -2.40 -2.95
CA VAL A 55 -20.76 -1.35 -2.42
C VAL A 55 -21.04 -0.35 -3.54
N ASP A 56 -22.28 0.03 -3.71
CA ASP A 56 -22.68 1.11 -4.60
C ASP A 56 -22.12 2.44 -4.05
N ARG A 57 -21.26 3.09 -4.83
CA ARG A 57 -20.53 4.30 -4.44
C ARG A 57 -21.48 5.48 -4.17
N THR A 58 -22.58 5.55 -4.89
CA THR A 58 -23.53 6.68 -4.78
C THR A 58 -24.39 6.57 -3.54
N THR A 59 -24.84 5.36 -3.21
CA THR A 59 -25.80 5.12 -2.12
C THR A 59 -25.16 4.60 -0.83
N GLY A 60 -23.97 4.01 -0.91
CA GLY A 60 -23.30 3.31 0.20
C GLY A 60 -23.93 1.95 0.53
N GLN A 61 -24.85 1.45 -0.31
CA GLN A 61 -25.51 0.16 -0.06
C GLN A 61 -24.65 -1.00 -0.60
N PRO A 62 -24.51 -2.09 0.14
CA PRO A 62 -23.88 -3.30 -0.38
C PRO A 62 -24.69 -3.86 -1.56
N MET A 63 -24.03 -4.05 -2.70
CA MET A 63 -24.60 -4.70 -3.89
C MET A 63 -24.54 -6.23 -3.72
N TRP A 64 -23.40 -6.71 -3.23
CA TRP A 64 -23.18 -8.11 -2.90
C TRP A 64 -22.01 -8.28 -1.91
N LYS A 65 -22.00 -9.46 -1.27
CA LYS A 65 -20.94 -9.91 -0.37
C LYS A 65 -20.54 -11.33 -0.76
N LYS A 66 -19.25 -11.58 -0.97
CA LYS A 66 -18.74 -12.89 -1.35
C LYS A 66 -17.80 -13.42 -0.28
N ALA A 67 -18.10 -14.59 0.27
CA ALA A 67 -17.20 -15.26 1.19
C ALA A 67 -15.86 -15.61 0.53
N LEU A 68 -14.76 -15.31 1.23
CA LEU A 68 -13.40 -15.59 0.78
C LEU A 68 -12.76 -16.75 1.54
N GLY A 69 -13.38 -17.23 2.60
CA GLY A 69 -12.89 -18.30 3.45
C GLY A 69 -12.77 -17.88 4.91
N GLY A 70 -12.33 -18.82 5.74
CA GLY A 70 -12.08 -18.62 7.17
C GLY A 70 -10.58 -18.43 7.48
N GLY A 71 -10.27 -18.48 8.79
CA GLY A 71 -8.90 -18.37 9.30
C GLY A 71 -8.46 -16.95 9.58
N ASN A 72 -9.41 -16.00 9.64
CA ASN A 72 -9.09 -14.66 10.10
C ASN A 72 -8.56 -14.70 11.54
N HIS A 73 -7.50 -13.97 11.80
CA HIS A 73 -6.95 -13.73 13.12
C HIS A 73 -6.25 -12.37 13.14
N ARG A 74 -6.12 -11.83 14.34
CA ARG A 74 -5.45 -10.55 14.55
C ARG A 74 -3.96 -10.76 14.82
N GLU A 75 -3.15 -10.01 14.11
CA GLU A 75 -1.71 -9.89 14.32
C GLU A 75 -1.39 -8.41 14.63
N ARG A 76 -1.41 -8.02 15.90
CA ARG A 76 -1.18 -6.66 16.38
C ARG A 76 -1.97 -5.58 15.61
N LYS A 77 -1.43 -5.03 14.53
CA LYS A 77 -2.04 -4.00 13.67
C LYS A 77 -2.54 -4.53 12.33
N GLN A 78 -2.66 -5.84 12.18
CA GLN A 78 -3.14 -6.48 10.96
C GLN A 78 -4.14 -7.58 11.28
N ASN A 79 -4.96 -7.91 10.32
CA ASN A 79 -5.75 -9.13 10.26
C ASN A 79 -5.72 -9.67 8.82
N MET A 80 -6.32 -10.80 8.60
CA MET A 80 -6.21 -11.50 7.32
C MET A 80 -7.00 -10.83 6.18
N SER A 81 -7.74 -9.75 6.46
CA SER A 81 -8.36 -8.89 5.44
C SER A 81 -7.50 -7.67 5.04
N SER A 82 -6.27 -7.55 5.54
CA SER A 82 -5.42 -6.37 5.34
C SER A 82 -4.94 -6.12 3.89
N PRO A 83 -4.72 -7.14 3.03
CA PRO A 83 -4.40 -6.87 1.62
C PRO A 83 -5.54 -6.14 0.91
N SER A 84 -5.21 -5.07 0.18
CA SER A 84 -6.18 -4.33 -0.65
C SER A 84 -6.47 -5.09 -1.94
N PRO A 85 -7.73 -5.11 -2.42
CA PRO A 85 -8.06 -5.65 -3.74
C PRO A 85 -7.45 -4.82 -4.87
N VAL A 86 -7.45 -5.36 -6.10
CA VAL A 86 -7.12 -4.62 -7.33
C VAL A 86 -8.15 -4.93 -8.41
N THR A 87 -8.33 -4.04 -9.39
CA THR A 87 -9.31 -4.24 -10.48
C THR A 87 -8.85 -3.59 -11.78
N ASP A 88 -9.28 -4.16 -12.91
CA ASP A 88 -9.13 -3.61 -14.26
C ASP A 88 -10.45 -2.99 -14.81
N GLY A 89 -11.52 -2.99 -14.00
CA GLY A 89 -12.85 -2.52 -14.40
C GLY A 89 -13.79 -3.60 -14.88
N THR A 90 -13.31 -4.84 -15.03
CA THR A 90 -14.11 -6.02 -15.40
C THR A 90 -13.99 -7.14 -14.39
N THR A 91 -12.81 -7.31 -13.85
CA THR A 91 -12.44 -8.29 -12.84
C THR A 91 -11.93 -7.58 -11.58
N VAL A 92 -12.27 -8.10 -10.42
CA VAL A 92 -11.66 -7.75 -9.15
C VAL A 92 -10.88 -8.94 -8.62
N TRP A 93 -9.63 -8.70 -8.24
CA TRP A 93 -8.78 -9.68 -7.59
C TRP A 93 -8.57 -9.29 -6.14
N VAL A 94 -8.70 -10.27 -5.27
CA VAL A 94 -8.53 -10.09 -3.82
C VAL A 94 -7.63 -11.18 -3.25
N MET A 95 -6.62 -10.73 -2.52
CA MET A 95 -5.73 -11.58 -1.72
C MET A 95 -6.14 -11.50 -0.28
N THR A 96 -6.10 -12.61 0.45
CA THR A 96 -6.26 -12.65 1.91
C THR A 96 -4.94 -12.97 2.59
N GLY A 97 -4.78 -12.54 3.83
CA GLY A 97 -3.62 -12.93 4.65
C GLY A 97 -3.54 -14.43 4.92
N THR A 98 -4.64 -15.17 4.74
CA THR A 98 -4.68 -16.64 4.82
C THR A 98 -4.16 -17.34 3.56
N GLY A 99 -3.78 -16.59 2.51
CA GLY A 99 -3.16 -17.12 1.29
C GLY A 99 -4.13 -17.36 0.14
N PHE A 100 -5.43 -17.14 0.30
CA PHE A 100 -6.37 -17.26 -0.82
C PHE A 100 -6.30 -16.03 -1.71
N LEU A 101 -6.05 -16.28 -3.00
CA LEU A 101 -6.15 -15.31 -4.08
C LEU A 101 -7.34 -15.68 -4.97
N ARG A 102 -8.27 -14.76 -5.17
CA ARG A 102 -9.48 -14.98 -5.95
C ARG A 102 -9.68 -13.91 -7.01
N ALA A 103 -10.22 -14.31 -8.15
CA ALA A 103 -10.74 -13.42 -9.17
C ALA A 103 -12.26 -13.54 -9.23
N LEU A 104 -12.94 -12.39 -9.23
CA LEU A 104 -14.39 -12.31 -9.36
C LEU A 104 -14.76 -11.31 -10.46
N ASP A 105 -15.86 -11.53 -11.16
CA ASP A 105 -16.45 -10.48 -11.98
C ASP A 105 -17.20 -9.45 -11.10
N PHE A 106 -17.66 -8.37 -11.69
CA PHE A 106 -18.35 -7.29 -10.96
C PHE A 106 -19.73 -7.69 -10.43
N THR A 107 -20.28 -8.86 -10.83
CA THR A 107 -21.49 -9.43 -10.26
C THR A 107 -21.24 -10.27 -9.01
N GLY A 108 -19.97 -10.48 -8.64
CA GLY A 108 -19.55 -11.32 -7.52
C GLY A 108 -19.42 -12.81 -7.84
N ARG A 109 -19.50 -13.19 -9.14
CA ARG A 109 -19.26 -14.56 -9.59
C ARG A 109 -17.76 -14.82 -9.58
N GLU A 110 -17.33 -15.88 -8.89
CA GLU A 110 -15.94 -16.32 -8.87
C GLU A 110 -15.55 -16.89 -10.25
N LEU A 111 -14.42 -16.38 -10.76
CA LEU A 111 -13.83 -16.83 -12.02
C LEU A 111 -12.79 -17.93 -11.77
N TRP A 112 -11.95 -17.73 -10.75
CA TRP A 112 -10.97 -18.71 -10.28
C TRP A 112 -10.53 -18.41 -8.85
N MET A 113 -9.90 -19.40 -8.21
CA MET A 113 -9.31 -19.30 -6.86
C MET A 113 -8.01 -20.09 -6.79
N ARG A 114 -7.03 -19.57 -6.06
CA ARG A 114 -5.76 -20.20 -5.70
C ARG A 114 -5.55 -20.13 -4.20
N ASP A 115 -4.96 -21.17 -3.65
CA ASP A 115 -4.37 -21.18 -2.32
C ASP A 115 -2.84 -21.12 -2.47
N ILE A 116 -2.29 -19.92 -2.32
CA ILE A 116 -0.86 -19.66 -2.55
C ILE A 116 0.01 -20.37 -1.51
N GLN A 117 -0.48 -20.54 -0.28
CA GLN A 117 0.25 -21.27 0.75
C GLN A 117 0.30 -22.77 0.48
N LYS A 118 -0.77 -23.34 -0.06
CA LYS A 118 -0.79 -24.74 -0.49
C LYS A 118 0.16 -24.98 -1.66
N ASP A 119 0.24 -24.02 -2.59
CA ASP A 119 1.04 -24.15 -3.80
C ASP A 119 2.55 -23.94 -3.55
N TYR A 120 2.91 -23.04 -2.60
CA TYR A 120 4.30 -22.54 -2.47
C TYR A 120 4.84 -22.47 -1.04
N GLY A 121 4.16 -23.04 -0.09
CA GLY A 121 4.57 -23.03 1.33
C GLY A 121 3.95 -21.91 2.16
N ARG A 122 4.04 -22.06 3.47
CA ARG A 122 3.41 -21.16 4.43
C ARG A 122 4.05 -19.77 4.41
N PHE A 123 3.24 -18.75 4.62
CA PHE A 123 3.73 -17.39 4.82
C PHE A 123 4.41 -17.26 6.19
N GLY A 124 5.66 -16.86 6.20
CA GLY A 124 6.49 -16.78 7.39
C GLY A 124 6.75 -15.36 7.89
N LEU A 125 5.82 -14.40 7.64
CA LEU A 125 5.91 -13.05 8.16
C LEU A 125 5.53 -12.99 9.64
N ASN A 126 6.23 -12.12 10.41
CA ASN A 126 5.99 -11.98 11.86
C ASN A 126 4.57 -11.50 12.18
N TRP A 127 4.05 -10.55 11.40
CA TRP A 127 2.75 -9.88 11.64
C TRP A 127 1.66 -10.33 10.67
N GLY A 128 1.79 -11.52 10.06
CA GLY A 128 0.86 -12.02 9.05
C GLY A 128 1.05 -11.36 7.67
N TYR A 129 0.48 -11.98 6.65
CA TYR A 129 0.59 -11.48 5.28
C TYR A 129 -0.38 -10.33 5.02
N ALA A 130 0.13 -9.19 4.53
CA ALA A 130 -0.66 -8.00 4.22
C ALA A 130 -0.29 -7.30 2.91
N ASN A 131 0.61 -7.91 2.12
CA ASN A 131 1.02 -7.36 0.84
C ASN A 131 -0.16 -7.33 -0.13
N SER A 132 -0.36 -6.21 -0.80
CA SER A 132 -1.35 -6.10 -1.88
C SER A 132 -0.71 -6.48 -3.21
N PRO A 133 -1.42 -7.17 -4.12
CA PRO A 133 -0.90 -7.45 -5.45
C PRO A 133 -0.77 -6.16 -6.27
N LEU A 134 0.22 -6.13 -7.19
CA LEU A 134 0.28 -5.13 -8.24
C LEU A 134 -0.38 -5.69 -9.50
N LEU A 135 -1.35 -4.96 -10.06
CA LEU A 135 -1.95 -5.30 -11.36
C LEU A 135 -1.05 -4.78 -12.49
N LEU A 136 -0.63 -5.67 -13.38
CA LEU A 136 0.31 -5.40 -14.45
C LEU A 136 -0.15 -6.07 -15.76
N ASP A 137 -0.67 -5.26 -16.68
CA ASP A 137 -1.14 -5.73 -18.01
C ASP A 137 -2.13 -6.90 -17.94
N GLY A 138 -3.05 -6.85 -16.97
CA GLY A 138 -4.03 -7.90 -16.73
C GLY A 138 -3.52 -9.10 -15.93
N ASP A 139 -2.25 -9.10 -15.50
CA ASP A 139 -1.65 -10.10 -14.61
C ASP A 139 -1.43 -9.52 -13.20
N LEU A 140 -1.23 -10.39 -12.24
CA LEU A 140 -0.95 -10.02 -10.85
C LEU A 140 0.50 -10.30 -10.50
N ILE A 141 1.18 -9.31 -9.92
CA ILE A 141 2.47 -9.50 -9.27
C ILE A 141 2.23 -9.62 -7.77
N VAL A 142 2.53 -10.78 -7.22
CA VAL A 142 2.30 -11.11 -5.80
C VAL A 142 3.64 -11.33 -5.11
N PRO A 143 4.10 -10.39 -4.28
CA PRO A 143 5.32 -10.55 -3.50
C PRO A 143 5.02 -11.33 -2.21
N VAL A 144 5.84 -12.32 -1.90
CA VAL A 144 5.87 -13.01 -0.61
C VAL A 144 7.28 -12.84 -0.05
N ILE A 145 7.45 -11.81 0.74
CA ILE A 145 8.74 -11.37 1.28
C ILE A 145 8.71 -11.62 2.79
N HIS A 146 9.35 -12.70 3.22
CA HIS A 146 9.21 -13.26 4.56
C HIS A 146 10.53 -13.91 5.03
N GLY A 147 10.60 -14.29 6.31
CA GLY A 147 11.74 -14.98 6.88
C GLY A 147 11.72 -15.11 8.40
N MET A 148 10.87 -14.34 9.11
CA MET A 148 10.84 -14.41 10.57
C MET A 148 10.34 -15.75 11.11
N LYS A 149 9.34 -16.35 10.45
CA LYS A 149 8.68 -17.59 10.87
C LYS A 149 8.88 -18.77 9.90
N THR A 150 9.84 -18.65 8.96
CA THR A 150 10.15 -19.70 7.98
C THR A 150 11.59 -19.54 7.48
N ASP A 151 12.20 -20.66 7.13
CA ASP A 151 13.49 -20.71 6.41
C ASP A 151 13.28 -20.80 4.88
N ASP A 152 12.02 -20.88 4.41
CA ASP A 152 11.72 -20.88 2.99
C ASP A 152 12.11 -19.51 2.38
N PRO A 153 12.68 -19.50 1.17
CA PRO A 153 13.10 -18.25 0.55
C PRO A 153 11.91 -17.35 0.20
N SER A 154 12.08 -16.04 0.38
CA SER A 154 11.18 -15.04 -0.20
C SER A 154 11.06 -15.22 -1.70
N TYR A 155 9.90 -14.95 -2.27
CA TYR A 155 9.65 -15.08 -3.70
C TYR A 155 8.66 -14.06 -4.24
N VAL A 156 8.64 -13.95 -5.56
CA VAL A 156 7.67 -13.13 -6.30
C VAL A 156 7.00 -14.00 -7.35
N LEU A 157 5.69 -13.83 -7.50
CA LEU A 157 4.88 -14.52 -8.49
C LEU A 157 4.36 -13.54 -9.54
N ARG A 158 4.28 -13.98 -10.79
CA ARG A 158 3.38 -13.40 -11.79
C ARG A 158 2.31 -14.42 -12.11
N ILE A 159 1.07 -14.02 -11.90
CA ILE A 159 -0.12 -14.86 -12.07
C ILE A 159 -0.97 -14.27 -13.20
N ASP A 160 -1.35 -15.10 -14.16
CA ASP A 160 -2.29 -14.74 -15.22
C ASP A 160 -3.64 -14.34 -14.60
N GLY A 161 -4.07 -13.11 -14.78
CA GLY A 161 -5.27 -12.60 -14.15
C GLY A 161 -6.56 -13.25 -14.63
N LYS A 162 -6.59 -13.83 -15.86
CA LYS A 162 -7.77 -14.48 -16.43
C LYS A 162 -7.93 -15.91 -15.93
N THR A 163 -6.82 -16.65 -15.79
CA THR A 163 -6.84 -18.09 -15.51
C THR A 163 -6.37 -18.48 -14.13
N GLY A 164 -5.67 -17.57 -13.42
CA GLY A 164 -5.01 -17.88 -12.15
C GLY A 164 -3.72 -18.71 -12.30
N ALA A 165 -3.29 -19.05 -13.51
CA ALA A 165 -2.08 -19.82 -13.73
C ALA A 165 -0.82 -18.99 -13.43
N SER A 166 0.19 -19.60 -12.82
CA SER A 166 1.48 -18.94 -12.62
C SER A 166 2.24 -18.85 -13.94
N LYS A 167 2.61 -17.62 -14.34
CA LYS A 167 3.48 -17.38 -15.50
C LYS A 167 4.94 -17.57 -15.15
N TRP A 168 5.33 -17.10 -13.96
CA TRP A 168 6.65 -17.34 -13.37
C TRP A 168 6.59 -17.21 -11.84
N ARG A 169 7.55 -17.86 -11.18
CA ARG A 169 7.93 -17.69 -9.78
C ARG A 169 9.44 -17.53 -9.70
N VAL A 170 9.90 -16.51 -9.02
CA VAL A 170 11.33 -16.29 -8.80
C VAL A 170 11.62 -16.13 -7.32
N GLU A 171 12.65 -16.76 -6.85
CA GLU A 171 13.16 -16.56 -5.50
C GLU A 171 13.89 -15.23 -5.39
N ARG A 172 13.74 -14.59 -4.23
CA ARG A 172 14.36 -13.31 -3.94
C ARG A 172 15.25 -13.47 -2.71
N LEU A 173 16.42 -13.99 -2.93
CA LEU A 173 17.40 -14.27 -1.86
C LEU A 173 18.05 -12.97 -1.37
N THR A 174 18.16 -12.82 -0.05
CA THR A 174 18.87 -11.72 0.61
C THR A 174 19.70 -12.24 1.77
N LYS A 175 20.50 -11.35 2.38
CA LYS A 175 21.31 -11.67 3.56
C LYS A 175 20.62 -11.26 4.86
N ALA A 176 19.39 -10.75 4.78
CA ALA A 176 18.63 -10.31 5.94
C ALA A 176 18.33 -11.48 6.88
N ILE A 177 18.22 -11.19 8.16
CA ILE A 177 18.07 -12.20 9.23
C ILE A 177 16.89 -11.84 10.16
N ARG A 178 16.27 -12.84 10.76
CA ARG A 178 15.17 -12.72 11.71
C ARG A 178 13.98 -11.99 11.10
N GLU A 179 13.54 -10.83 11.64
CA GLU A 179 12.42 -10.06 11.10
C GLU A 179 12.83 -9.15 9.92
N SER A 180 14.12 -8.91 9.73
CA SER A 180 14.61 -8.03 8.65
C SER A 180 14.25 -8.53 7.23
N PRO A 181 14.10 -9.84 6.93
CA PRO A 181 13.56 -10.30 5.65
C PRO A 181 12.13 -9.84 5.38
N ASP A 182 11.30 -9.68 6.42
CA ASP A 182 9.87 -9.45 6.25
C ASP A 182 9.57 -8.10 5.58
N ALA A 183 8.66 -8.08 4.60
CA ALA A 183 8.17 -6.86 4.03
C ALA A 183 6.66 -6.93 3.71
N TYR A 184 5.97 -5.80 3.93
CA TYR A 184 4.52 -5.65 3.84
C TYR A 184 4.15 -4.66 2.73
N ILE A 185 4.84 -4.75 1.61
CA ILE A 185 4.84 -3.77 0.53
C ILE A 185 3.91 -4.16 -0.64
N THR A 186 3.48 -3.16 -1.38
CA THR A 186 2.99 -3.34 -2.75
C THR A 186 4.13 -3.01 -3.71
N PRO A 187 4.45 -3.87 -4.71
CA PRO A 187 5.47 -3.56 -5.71
C PRO A 187 5.13 -2.30 -6.51
N ALA A 188 6.14 -1.59 -6.99
CA ALA A 188 5.97 -0.49 -7.92
C ALA A 188 6.45 -0.85 -9.33
N LEU A 189 6.03 -0.08 -10.33
CA LEU A 189 6.41 -0.30 -11.72
C LEU A 189 7.11 0.94 -12.27
N VAL A 190 8.28 0.75 -12.88
CA VAL A 190 8.94 1.75 -13.72
C VAL A 190 8.65 1.43 -15.17
N ARG A 191 8.07 2.40 -15.91
CA ARG A 191 7.92 2.35 -17.38
C ARG A 191 8.40 3.68 -17.95
N LEU A 192 9.60 3.70 -18.51
CA LEU A 192 10.18 4.90 -19.12
C LEU A 192 11.15 4.51 -20.24
N GLY A 193 10.77 4.73 -21.49
CA GLY A 193 11.57 4.33 -22.64
C GLY A 193 11.86 2.83 -22.64
N ALA A 194 13.13 2.45 -22.63
CA ALA A 194 13.56 1.05 -22.58
C ALA A 194 13.53 0.45 -21.15
N ILE A 195 13.29 1.26 -20.11
CA ILE A 195 13.20 0.78 -18.72
C ILE A 195 11.77 0.31 -18.47
N ASN A 196 11.63 -1.00 -18.20
CA ASN A 196 10.38 -1.63 -17.80
C ASN A 196 10.71 -2.63 -16.69
N GLU A 197 10.45 -2.27 -15.44
CA GLU A 197 10.95 -2.99 -14.28
C GLU A 197 9.96 -2.97 -13.12
N ILE A 198 9.78 -4.12 -12.46
CA ILE A 198 9.05 -4.24 -11.20
C ILE A 198 10.04 -3.94 -10.07
N ILE A 199 9.69 -3.00 -9.22
CA ILE A 199 10.50 -2.58 -8.07
C ILE A 199 9.95 -3.21 -6.79
N ILE A 200 10.83 -3.85 -6.03
CA ILE A 200 10.50 -4.54 -4.78
C ILE A 200 11.49 -4.12 -3.69
N THR A 201 10.97 -3.74 -2.53
CA THR A 201 11.75 -3.46 -1.32
C THR A 201 11.53 -4.52 -0.26
N GLY A 202 12.50 -4.78 0.59
CA GLY A 202 12.43 -5.74 1.68
C GLY A 202 13.68 -6.61 1.75
N GLY A 203 13.91 -7.27 2.87
CA GLY A 203 15.12 -8.05 3.08
C GLY A 203 16.38 -7.20 2.92
N ASP A 204 16.34 -5.97 3.44
CA ASP A 204 17.42 -4.98 3.47
C ASP A 204 17.81 -4.37 2.10
N VAL A 205 17.17 -4.79 1.00
CA VAL A 205 17.55 -4.39 -0.37
C VAL A 205 16.37 -3.88 -1.18
N VAL A 206 16.69 -3.08 -2.19
CA VAL A 206 15.81 -2.73 -3.31
C VAL A 206 16.22 -3.56 -4.51
N THR A 207 15.25 -4.15 -5.21
CA THR A 207 15.50 -4.94 -6.42
C THR A 207 14.62 -4.48 -7.58
N GLY A 208 15.18 -4.46 -8.78
CA GLY A 208 14.46 -4.27 -10.03
C GLY A 208 14.39 -5.58 -10.80
N HIS A 209 13.20 -5.96 -11.25
CA HIS A 209 12.95 -7.23 -11.92
C HIS A 209 12.37 -7.02 -13.32
N ASP A 210 12.75 -7.89 -14.25
CA ASP A 210 12.12 -7.97 -15.58
C ASP A 210 10.67 -8.47 -15.44
N PRO A 211 9.67 -7.70 -15.88
CA PRO A 211 8.28 -8.15 -15.81
C PRO A 211 7.98 -9.41 -16.59
N ALA A 212 8.67 -9.67 -17.70
CA ALA A 212 8.40 -10.82 -18.56
C ALA A 212 8.84 -12.15 -17.94
N SER A 213 10.01 -12.16 -17.28
CA SER A 213 10.64 -13.38 -16.75
C SER A 213 10.70 -13.44 -15.23
N GLY A 214 10.49 -12.32 -14.54
CA GLY A 214 10.71 -12.17 -13.09
C GLY A 214 12.19 -12.07 -12.71
N LYS A 215 13.12 -12.23 -13.68
CA LYS A 215 14.57 -12.20 -13.41
C LYS A 215 14.95 -10.88 -12.74
N GLU A 216 15.70 -10.98 -11.63
CA GLU A 216 16.33 -9.81 -11.03
C GLU A 216 17.34 -9.20 -11.99
N LEU A 217 17.17 -7.93 -12.31
CA LEU A 217 18.03 -7.15 -13.21
C LEU A 217 19.15 -6.47 -12.42
N TRP A 218 18.77 -5.91 -11.29
CA TRP A 218 19.67 -5.19 -10.41
C TRP A 218 19.21 -5.23 -8.95
N ARG A 219 20.14 -4.96 -8.05
CA ARG A 219 19.88 -4.72 -6.63
C ARG A 219 20.69 -3.58 -6.09
N ALA A 220 20.17 -2.95 -5.04
CA ALA A 220 20.85 -1.95 -4.26
C ALA A 220 20.66 -2.26 -2.77
N ASP A 221 21.76 -2.35 -2.03
CA ASP A 221 21.79 -2.47 -0.57
C ASP A 221 21.59 -1.10 0.10
N GLY A 222 21.44 -1.09 1.41
CA GLY A 222 21.47 0.12 2.24
C GLY A 222 20.16 0.51 2.89
N LEU A 223 19.12 -0.33 2.80
CA LEU A 223 17.87 -0.10 3.55
C LEU A 223 18.04 -0.40 5.06
N ASN A 224 19.06 -1.19 5.44
CA ASN A 224 19.35 -1.54 6.84
C ASN A 224 20.86 -1.47 7.12
N PRO A 225 21.45 -0.27 7.12
CA PRO A 225 22.91 -0.11 7.21
C PRO A 225 23.49 -0.59 8.54
N SER A 226 22.68 -0.73 9.58
CA SER A 226 23.10 -1.25 10.90
C SER A 226 22.96 -2.76 11.05
N ASN A 227 22.49 -3.48 10.03
CA ASN A 227 22.14 -4.91 10.09
C ASN A 227 21.23 -5.25 11.29
N ASN A 228 20.30 -4.38 11.59
CA ASN A 228 19.36 -4.57 12.68
C ASN A 228 18.40 -5.73 12.35
N PRO A 229 18.36 -6.81 13.15
CA PRO A 229 17.54 -7.99 12.84
C PRO A 229 16.02 -7.76 12.96
N ALA A 230 15.58 -6.60 13.47
CA ALA A 230 14.17 -6.23 13.59
C ALA A 230 13.73 -5.21 12.52
N TYR A 231 14.47 -5.07 11.42
CA TYR A 231 14.32 -3.96 10.46
C TYR A 231 13.43 -4.29 9.26
N ARG A 232 12.23 -4.85 9.53
CA ARG A 232 11.25 -5.13 8.48
C ARG A 232 10.84 -3.84 7.73
N ILE A 233 10.41 -4.01 6.48
CA ILE A 233 9.95 -2.91 5.61
C ILE A 233 8.41 -2.93 5.50
N VAL A 234 7.75 -1.80 5.77
CA VAL A 234 6.30 -1.65 5.66
C VAL A 234 5.90 -0.69 4.54
N ALA A 235 6.53 0.48 4.48
CA ALA A 235 6.27 1.44 3.41
C ALA A 235 6.68 0.90 2.04
N SER A 236 5.79 1.06 1.06
CA SER A 236 6.03 0.62 -0.32
C SER A 236 7.00 1.54 -1.07
N PRO A 237 7.71 1.05 -2.09
CA PRO A 237 8.50 1.89 -2.97
C PRO A 237 7.58 2.83 -3.78
N VAL A 238 8.06 4.04 -4.03
CA VAL A 238 7.36 5.04 -4.87
C VAL A 238 8.21 5.33 -6.09
N VAL A 239 7.57 5.36 -7.26
CA VAL A 239 8.25 5.60 -8.53
C VAL A 239 7.76 6.90 -9.16
N ASN A 240 8.69 7.71 -9.61
CA ASN A 240 8.40 8.83 -10.51
C ASN A 240 9.42 8.83 -11.66
N ARG A 241 8.96 8.63 -12.89
CA ARG A 241 9.82 8.37 -14.06
C ARG A 241 10.79 7.22 -13.77
N ASN A 242 12.09 7.47 -13.72
CA ASN A 242 13.12 6.50 -13.40
C ASN A 242 13.73 6.68 -11.99
N ILE A 243 13.12 7.51 -11.16
CA ILE A 243 13.54 7.67 -9.76
C ILE A 243 12.67 6.76 -8.89
N VAL A 244 13.32 5.92 -8.12
CA VAL A 244 12.72 5.02 -7.13
C VAL A 244 13.00 5.60 -5.75
N ILE A 245 11.96 5.92 -5.00
CA ILE A 245 12.04 6.28 -3.59
C ILE A 245 11.76 5.02 -2.79
N ALA A 246 12.72 4.56 -2.04
CA ALA A 246 12.65 3.35 -1.24
C ALA A 246 12.75 3.70 0.26
N PRO A 247 11.63 3.79 0.98
CA PRO A 247 11.65 3.90 2.43
C PRO A 247 12.20 2.62 3.07
N SER A 248 12.79 2.77 4.25
CA SER A 248 13.16 1.66 5.11
C SER A 248 12.34 1.73 6.41
N ARG A 249 12.79 1.07 7.45
CA ARG A 249 12.25 1.30 8.78
C ARG A 249 12.94 2.53 9.40
N GLU A 250 12.30 3.71 9.31
CA GLU A 250 12.77 5.00 9.81
C GLU A 250 13.86 5.64 8.95
N ARG A 251 14.98 4.94 8.65
CA ARG A 251 16.13 5.51 7.93
C ARG A 251 17.10 4.44 7.41
N PRO A 252 17.82 4.73 6.29
CA PRO A 252 17.58 5.89 5.42
C PRO A 252 16.40 5.65 4.49
N VAL A 253 15.80 6.72 3.95
CA VAL A 253 15.07 6.63 2.69
C VAL A 253 16.10 6.77 1.57
N LEU A 254 16.09 5.83 0.62
CA LEU A 254 16.96 5.89 -0.55
C LEU A 254 16.22 6.41 -1.77
N ALA A 255 16.85 7.26 -2.55
CA ALA A 255 16.45 7.53 -3.91
C ALA A 255 17.45 6.89 -4.86
N LEU A 256 16.95 6.05 -5.74
CA LEU A 256 17.74 5.28 -6.69
C LEU A 256 17.31 5.56 -8.12
N LYS A 257 18.22 5.46 -9.07
CA LYS A 257 17.93 5.47 -10.50
C LYS A 257 17.61 4.05 -10.95
N ALA A 258 16.44 3.83 -11.56
CA ALA A 258 16.11 2.56 -12.20
C ALA A 258 16.90 2.34 -13.50
N GLY A 259 16.87 1.14 -14.06
CA GLY A 259 17.52 0.80 -15.33
C GLY A 259 18.92 0.21 -15.19
N GLY A 260 19.32 -0.23 -13.99
CA GLY A 260 20.61 -0.81 -13.71
C GLY A 260 20.77 -2.28 -14.12
N ARG A 261 21.99 -2.82 -13.86
CA ARG A 261 22.31 -4.26 -13.96
C ARG A 261 23.25 -4.66 -12.84
N GLY A 262 22.99 -5.81 -12.20
CA GLY A 262 23.81 -6.34 -11.10
C GLY A 262 23.72 -5.48 -9.84
N ASP A 263 24.79 -5.38 -9.08
CA ASP A 263 24.84 -4.53 -7.89
C ASP A 263 24.99 -3.05 -8.29
N VAL A 264 24.03 -2.25 -7.94
CA VAL A 264 23.99 -0.82 -8.25
C VAL A 264 24.02 0.07 -7.00
N THR A 265 24.33 -0.48 -5.86
CA THR A 265 24.30 0.21 -4.55
C THR A 265 24.96 1.57 -4.57
N THR A 266 26.13 1.67 -5.20
CA THR A 266 26.89 2.93 -5.27
C THR A 266 26.54 3.75 -6.53
N SER A 267 26.42 3.07 -7.68
CA SER A 267 26.32 3.73 -8.99
C SER A 267 24.96 4.36 -9.29
N HIS A 268 23.88 3.88 -8.63
CA HIS A 268 22.50 4.35 -8.88
C HIS A 268 21.91 5.11 -7.70
N LYS A 269 22.61 5.25 -6.59
CA LYS A 269 22.16 6.09 -5.48
C LYS A 269 22.21 7.58 -5.90
N ILE A 270 21.05 8.24 -5.87
CA ILE A 270 20.90 9.66 -6.18
C ILE A 270 21.11 10.46 -4.89
N TRP A 271 20.36 10.10 -3.85
CA TRP A 271 20.43 10.70 -2.53
C TRP A 271 19.89 9.75 -1.46
N GLU A 272 20.14 10.11 -0.20
CA GLU A 272 19.54 9.46 0.98
C GLU A 272 18.99 10.51 1.94
N PHE A 273 17.93 10.16 2.68
CA PHE A 273 17.27 11.04 3.63
C PHE A 273 17.06 10.32 4.97
N GLN A 274 17.44 10.97 6.07
CA GLN A 274 17.56 10.32 7.39
C GLN A 274 16.29 10.38 8.25
N ASN A 275 15.21 11.02 7.79
CA ASN A 275 13.99 11.21 8.58
C ASN A 275 12.74 10.66 7.85
N GLY A 276 12.84 9.42 7.37
CA GLY A 276 11.74 8.77 6.64
C GLY A 276 10.66 8.18 7.56
N PRO A 277 9.54 7.74 6.96
CA PRO A 277 8.50 6.98 7.65
C PRO A 277 8.89 5.51 7.84
N ASP A 278 8.41 4.86 8.91
CA ASP A 278 8.40 3.40 9.04
C ASP A 278 7.23 2.78 8.26
N VAL A 279 6.01 3.30 8.43
CA VAL A 279 4.79 2.68 7.91
C VAL A 279 4.16 3.44 6.74
N PRO A 280 3.91 4.77 6.82
CA PRO A 280 3.27 5.49 5.72
C PRO A 280 4.13 5.50 4.45
N THR A 281 3.57 5.06 3.33
CA THR A 281 4.22 5.19 2.02
C THR A 281 4.23 6.65 1.58
N PRO A 282 5.36 7.25 1.19
CA PRO A 282 5.42 8.65 0.80
C PRO A 282 4.66 8.92 -0.52
N VAL A 283 4.38 10.20 -0.79
CA VAL A 283 3.78 10.64 -2.06
C VAL A 283 4.66 11.69 -2.73
N THR A 284 4.53 11.80 -4.07
CA THR A 284 5.27 12.78 -4.87
C THR A 284 4.35 13.52 -5.83
N ASP A 285 4.62 14.83 -6.03
CA ASP A 285 3.99 15.66 -7.06
C ASP A 285 4.79 15.69 -8.37
N GLY A 286 5.85 14.86 -8.46
CA GLY A 286 6.77 14.82 -9.59
C GLY A 286 7.94 15.81 -9.50
N THR A 287 7.90 16.73 -8.55
CA THR A 287 8.97 17.70 -8.25
C THR A 287 9.48 17.52 -6.82
N ARG A 288 8.57 17.18 -5.90
CA ARG A 288 8.82 17.02 -4.47
C ARG A 288 8.34 15.66 -3.98
N VAL A 289 8.93 15.21 -2.88
CA VAL A 289 8.47 14.04 -2.11
C VAL A 289 8.02 14.52 -0.74
N TYR A 290 6.84 14.09 -0.33
CA TYR A 290 6.26 14.40 0.98
C TYR A 290 6.30 13.14 1.83
N PHE A 291 7.02 13.21 2.94
CA PHE A 291 7.10 12.18 3.97
C PHE A 291 6.23 12.57 5.15
N VAL A 292 5.43 11.66 5.64
CA VAL A 292 4.77 11.77 6.94
C VAL A 292 5.24 10.60 7.79
N THR A 293 5.93 10.88 8.89
CA THR A 293 6.42 9.83 9.77
C THR A 293 5.27 9.26 10.61
N ASP A 294 5.49 8.10 11.22
CA ASP A 294 4.52 7.44 12.11
C ASP A 294 4.10 8.29 13.30
N ARG A 295 4.87 9.34 13.63
CA ARG A 295 4.61 10.30 14.70
C ARG A 295 4.03 11.62 14.19
N GLY A 296 3.55 11.66 12.94
CA GLY A 296 2.93 12.84 12.36
C GLY A 296 3.90 14.00 12.10
N VAL A 297 5.16 13.71 11.80
CA VAL A 297 6.12 14.74 11.38
C VAL A 297 6.22 14.74 9.87
N VAL A 298 5.99 15.91 9.27
CA VAL A 298 6.04 16.12 7.82
C VAL A 298 7.41 16.64 7.42
N TYR A 299 7.97 16.04 6.38
CA TYR A 299 9.13 16.55 5.64
C TYR A 299 8.79 16.62 4.15
N CYS A 300 9.32 17.62 3.49
CA CYS A 300 9.27 17.78 2.04
C CYS A 300 10.69 17.95 1.51
N VAL A 301 11.04 17.14 0.52
CA VAL A 301 12.34 17.23 -0.16
C VAL A 301 12.15 17.38 -1.67
N GLU A 302 13.12 17.95 -2.35
CA GLU A 302 13.18 17.91 -3.82
C GLU A 302 13.39 16.47 -4.32
N LEU A 303 12.56 16.01 -5.23
CA LEU A 303 12.64 14.65 -5.78
C LEU A 303 14.00 14.36 -6.43
N ALA A 304 14.55 15.33 -7.15
CA ALA A 304 15.78 15.14 -7.93
C ALA A 304 17.05 15.14 -7.06
N THR A 305 17.06 15.85 -5.93
CA THR A 305 18.30 16.13 -5.16
C THR A 305 18.25 15.68 -3.72
N GLY A 306 17.06 15.38 -3.18
CA GLY A 306 16.87 15.11 -1.76
C GLY A 306 17.02 16.33 -0.84
N LYS A 307 17.25 17.52 -1.40
CA LYS A 307 17.35 18.74 -0.62
C LYS A 307 16.05 19.02 0.12
N ALA A 308 16.16 19.36 1.42
CA ALA A 308 15.01 19.75 2.22
C ALA A 308 14.37 21.02 1.63
N VAL A 309 13.06 20.95 1.38
CA VAL A 309 12.22 22.09 1.00
C VAL A 309 11.64 22.72 2.26
N TYR A 310 11.08 21.86 3.14
CA TYR A 310 10.66 22.21 4.49
C TYR A 310 10.61 20.97 5.39
N GLY A 311 10.48 21.19 6.69
CA GLY A 311 10.39 20.21 7.75
C GLY A 311 11.55 20.32 8.73
N PRO A 312 11.34 19.84 9.98
CA PRO A 312 10.15 19.13 10.46
C PRO A 312 8.94 20.07 10.69
N GLN A 313 7.76 19.62 10.25
CA GLN A 313 6.47 20.23 10.59
C GLN A 313 5.61 19.19 11.32
N ARG A 314 4.90 19.58 12.36
CA ARG A 314 4.11 18.64 13.16
C ARG A 314 2.63 18.77 12.84
N LEU A 315 2.01 17.61 12.61
CA LEU A 315 0.57 17.42 12.54
C LEU A 315 0.00 17.19 13.96
N GLU A 316 -1.31 16.96 14.06
CA GLU A 316 -1.92 16.55 15.33
C GLU A 316 -1.17 15.35 15.93
N PRO A 317 -0.95 15.33 17.25
CA PRO A 317 -0.35 14.19 17.93
C PRO A 317 -1.12 12.89 17.65
N GLY A 318 -0.41 11.80 17.39
CA GLY A 318 -1.01 10.49 17.12
C GLY A 318 -0.04 9.55 16.45
N THR A 319 -0.49 8.33 16.21
CA THR A 319 0.22 7.35 15.38
C THR A 319 -0.35 7.39 13.97
N TYR A 320 0.51 7.36 12.97
CA TYR A 320 0.13 7.39 11.56
C TYR A 320 0.58 6.10 10.89
N SER A 321 -0.36 5.27 10.48
CA SER A 321 -0.12 4.03 9.73
C SER A 321 -0.68 4.09 8.31
N ALA A 322 -1.74 4.87 8.08
CA ALA A 322 -2.26 5.14 6.74
C ALA A 322 -1.23 5.91 5.90
N SER A 323 -1.20 5.65 4.61
CA SER A 323 -0.37 6.41 3.67
C SER A 323 -1.06 7.72 3.27
N PRO A 324 -0.31 8.82 3.10
CA PRO A 324 -0.87 10.07 2.59
C PRO A 324 -1.39 9.90 1.16
N VAL A 325 -2.39 10.70 0.82
CA VAL A 325 -2.94 10.82 -0.53
C VAL A 325 -2.72 12.24 -1.04
N LEU A 326 -2.07 12.35 -2.19
CA LEU A 326 -1.86 13.62 -2.87
C LEU A 326 -2.90 13.77 -3.98
N ALA A 327 -3.80 14.72 -3.82
CA ALA A 327 -4.86 15.03 -4.76
C ALA A 327 -5.28 16.50 -4.64
N ASP A 328 -5.76 17.09 -5.73
CA ASP A 328 -6.29 18.47 -5.76
C ASP A 328 -5.34 19.51 -5.14
N GLY A 329 -4.03 19.39 -5.39
CA GLY A 329 -3.02 20.26 -4.81
C GLY A 329 -2.86 20.17 -3.29
N LYS A 330 -3.39 19.13 -2.66
CA LYS A 330 -3.41 18.90 -1.20
C LYS A 330 -2.89 17.51 -0.87
N VAL A 331 -2.32 17.36 0.32
CA VAL A 331 -1.97 16.09 0.92
C VAL A 331 -2.93 15.82 2.08
N TYR A 332 -3.58 14.68 2.03
CA TYR A 332 -4.50 14.17 3.05
C TYR A 332 -3.82 13.02 3.78
N ILE A 333 -3.81 13.02 5.09
CA ILE A 333 -3.25 11.95 5.92
C ILE A 333 -4.09 11.74 7.17
N THR A 334 -4.43 10.52 7.50
CA THR A 334 -5.25 10.17 8.65
C THR A 334 -4.43 9.43 9.70
N SER A 335 -4.50 9.88 10.97
CA SER A 335 -3.93 9.15 12.10
C SER A 335 -4.79 7.94 12.47
N GLU A 336 -4.24 7.03 13.27
CA GLU A 336 -4.97 5.85 13.78
C GLU A 336 -6.22 6.23 14.59
N ASP A 337 -6.25 7.42 15.19
CA ASP A 337 -7.40 7.93 15.95
C ASP A 337 -8.48 8.56 15.06
N GLY A 338 -8.38 8.42 13.72
CA GLY A 338 -9.35 8.97 12.78
C GLY A 338 -9.25 10.48 12.56
N VAL A 339 -8.11 11.08 12.92
CA VAL A 339 -7.85 12.50 12.68
C VAL A 339 -7.16 12.67 11.33
N THR A 340 -7.82 13.36 10.40
CA THR A 340 -7.26 13.66 9.08
C THR A 340 -6.73 15.09 9.03
N SER A 341 -5.43 15.23 8.84
CA SER A 341 -4.78 16.49 8.51
C SER A 341 -4.75 16.71 7.02
N VAL A 342 -5.07 17.91 6.57
CA VAL A 342 -5.01 18.31 5.15
C VAL A 342 -4.06 19.49 5.05
N PHE A 343 -2.99 19.34 4.28
CA PHE A 343 -2.04 20.43 4.06
C PHE A 343 -1.79 20.64 2.57
N LYS A 344 -1.37 21.85 2.21
CA LYS A 344 -1.10 22.24 0.83
C LYS A 344 0.14 21.52 0.29
N ALA A 345 0.03 20.94 -0.90
CA ALA A 345 1.19 20.47 -1.65
C ALA A 345 1.91 21.69 -2.28
N GLY A 346 3.22 21.80 -2.08
CA GLY A 346 3.97 22.94 -2.59
C GLY A 346 5.28 23.21 -1.84
N PRO A 347 5.92 24.35 -2.11
CA PRO A 347 7.23 24.67 -1.54
C PRO A 347 7.18 25.16 -0.09
N GLN A 348 5.99 25.41 0.45
CA GLN A 348 5.80 25.87 1.82
C GLN A 348 4.74 25.02 2.49
N PHE A 349 4.96 24.69 3.78
CA PHE A 349 3.97 23.99 4.58
C PHE A 349 2.85 24.93 4.97
N GLU A 350 1.60 24.53 4.69
CA GLU A 350 0.40 25.24 5.10
C GLU A 350 -0.65 24.19 5.50
N LEU A 351 -0.97 24.10 6.80
CA LEU A 351 -2.05 23.25 7.29
C LEU A 351 -3.39 23.92 6.97
N LEU A 352 -4.19 23.27 6.13
CA LEU A 352 -5.46 23.81 5.63
C LEU A 352 -6.66 23.41 6.50
N ALA A 353 -6.62 22.18 7.03
CA ALA A 353 -7.70 21.66 7.88
C ALA A 353 -7.23 20.49 8.73
N THR A 354 -7.94 20.29 9.84
CA THR A 354 -7.89 19.07 10.67
C THR A 354 -9.32 18.59 10.87
N ASN A 355 -9.61 17.35 10.49
CA ASN A 355 -10.94 16.75 10.51
C ASN A 355 -10.92 15.50 11.40
N ARG A 356 -12.03 15.18 12.08
CA ARG A 356 -12.11 14.06 13.01
C ARG A 356 -13.32 13.20 12.69
N LEU A 357 -13.12 11.88 12.69
CA LEU A 357 -14.19 10.89 12.60
C LEU A 357 -14.33 10.08 13.89
N ASP A 358 -13.41 10.27 14.84
CA ASP A 358 -13.41 9.68 16.19
C ASP A 358 -13.56 8.14 16.17
N ASP A 359 -12.96 7.48 15.16
CA ASP A 359 -12.96 6.04 15.01
C ASP A 359 -11.59 5.57 14.45
N TYR A 360 -11.11 4.44 14.96
CA TYR A 360 -9.80 3.88 14.64
C TYR A 360 -9.64 3.54 13.16
N THR A 361 -8.48 3.85 12.56
CA THR A 361 -8.18 3.48 11.17
C THR A 361 -6.72 3.17 10.94
N LEU A 362 -6.48 2.20 10.02
CA LEU A 362 -5.16 1.91 9.42
C LEU A 362 -5.20 2.10 7.90
N SER A 363 -6.39 2.29 7.33
CA SER A 363 -6.63 2.34 5.90
C SER A 363 -6.29 3.72 5.34
N SER A 364 -5.69 3.75 4.15
CA SER A 364 -5.50 4.99 3.39
C SER A 364 -6.81 5.46 2.76
N ILE A 365 -6.89 6.75 2.44
CA ILE A 365 -8.07 7.36 1.81
C ILE A 365 -8.12 6.94 0.34
N ALA A 366 -9.30 6.57 -0.15
CA ALA A 366 -9.59 6.49 -1.56
C ALA A 366 -10.31 7.76 -2.04
N VAL A 367 -10.10 8.16 -3.30
CA VAL A 367 -10.69 9.39 -3.87
C VAL A 367 -11.36 9.07 -5.19
N LYS A 368 -12.54 9.63 -5.42
CA LYS A 368 -13.28 9.50 -6.69
C LYS A 368 -14.37 10.57 -6.83
N ASP A 369 -14.44 11.23 -7.99
CA ASP A 369 -15.47 12.18 -8.39
C ASP A 369 -15.77 13.25 -7.32
N GLY A 370 -14.71 13.90 -6.81
CA GLY A 370 -14.82 14.95 -5.80
C GLY A 370 -15.14 14.46 -4.38
N GLN A 371 -15.12 13.16 -4.13
CA GLN A 371 -15.38 12.56 -2.81
C GLN A 371 -14.16 11.85 -2.24
N LEU A 372 -14.10 11.79 -0.91
CA LEU A 372 -13.16 10.96 -0.16
C LEU A 372 -13.90 9.77 0.43
N PHE A 373 -13.26 8.60 0.38
CA PHE A 373 -13.77 7.37 0.99
C PHE A 373 -12.78 6.94 2.07
N LEU A 374 -13.21 7.06 3.33
CA LEU A 374 -12.42 6.72 4.50
C LEU A 374 -12.99 5.47 5.15
N ARG A 375 -12.15 4.46 5.32
CA ARG A 375 -12.49 3.27 6.09
C ARG A 375 -11.97 3.41 7.50
N THR A 376 -12.85 3.34 8.48
CA THR A 376 -12.53 3.24 9.89
C THR A 376 -12.86 1.84 10.42
N ALA A 377 -12.65 1.57 11.70
CA ALA A 377 -12.92 0.26 12.30
C ALA A 377 -14.39 -0.13 12.18
N GLY A 378 -15.28 0.79 12.46
CA GLY A 378 -16.71 0.55 12.45
C GLY A 378 -17.47 1.02 11.20
N MET A 379 -16.83 1.78 10.31
CA MET A 379 -17.54 2.45 9.21
C MET A 379 -16.73 2.58 7.94
N LEU A 380 -17.43 2.59 6.80
CA LEU A 380 -16.98 3.23 5.57
C LEU A 380 -17.72 4.54 5.40
N TRP A 381 -16.99 5.61 5.21
CA TRP A 381 -17.50 6.98 5.08
C TRP A 381 -17.32 7.48 3.65
N ALA A 382 -18.37 8.04 3.05
CA ALA A 382 -18.22 8.87 1.86
C ALA A 382 -18.35 10.35 2.27
N VAL A 383 -17.27 11.07 2.11
CA VAL A 383 -17.14 12.47 2.48
C VAL A 383 -17.18 13.35 1.25
N GLY A 384 -17.98 14.41 1.27
CA GLY A 384 -18.22 15.32 0.16
C GLY A 384 -19.66 15.26 -0.32
N LYS A 385 -20.03 16.20 -1.19
CA LYS A 385 -21.38 16.26 -1.77
C LYS A 385 -21.62 15.09 -2.73
N ARG A 386 -22.88 14.67 -2.83
CA ARG A 386 -23.35 13.75 -3.87
C ARG A 386 -23.37 14.44 -5.23
#